data_5397b363ae8074de19d5d3c9696865a0
#
_entry.id   5397b363ae8074de19d5d3c9696865a0
#
_cell.length_a   1.000
_cell.length_b   1.000
_cell.length_c   1.000
_cell.angle_alpha   90.00
_cell.angle_beta   90.00
_cell.angle_gamma   90.00
#
_symmetry.space_group_name_H-M   'P 1'
#
loop_
_entity.id
_entity.type
_entity.pdbx_description
1 polymer ?
#
loop_
_entity_poly.entity_id
_entity_poly.type
_entity_poly.pdbx_seq_one_letter_code
_entity_poly.pdbx_strand_id
1 'polypeptide(L)'
;EGQTNAYIMLPGNVYVEMQEDQGLSEEITGYHIHFISPDYEEMLAWYTDIFSLEVKPRGSIQSTTNAPGMNISFGNSTSPRLPTRGAALDHIGFEFDDLEAFCNELTAKGIEFDVPFRDIPAIGLKIAFITDPWGGYIELTEGYDEF
;
A
#
# COMPACT_ATOMS: atom_id res chain seq x y z
N GLU A 1 0.55 14.36 26.62
CA GLU A 1 1.68 13.43 26.62
C GLU A 1 1.82 12.96 25.17
N GLY A 2 3.01 13.17 24.54
CA GLY A 2 3.25 12.79 23.15
C GLY A 2 3.51 11.30 23.05
N GLN A 3 3.11 10.69 21.92
CA GLN A 3 3.48 9.33 21.60
C GLN A 3 4.99 9.23 21.38
N THR A 4 5.60 8.16 21.85
CA THR A 4 7.04 7.91 21.68
C THR A 4 7.26 7.23 20.34
N ASN A 5 7.97 7.89 19.43
CA ASN A 5 8.33 7.35 18.12
C ASN A 5 9.83 7.10 18.04
N ALA A 6 10.20 6.03 17.35
CA ALA A 6 11.57 5.74 16.96
C ALA A 6 11.61 5.31 15.50
N TYR A 7 12.75 5.56 14.87
CA TYR A 7 12.97 5.19 13.47
C TYR A 7 14.27 4.40 13.34
N ILE A 8 14.25 3.35 12.53
CA ILE A 8 15.44 2.62 12.14
C ILE A 8 15.55 2.58 10.62
N MET A 9 16.78 2.62 10.14
CA MET A 9 17.09 2.39 8.74
C MET A 9 17.58 0.97 8.58
N LEU A 10 16.88 0.17 7.78
CA LEU A 10 17.31 -1.17 7.41
C LEU A 10 18.15 -1.15 6.12
N PRO A 11 18.90 -2.23 5.83
CA PRO A 11 19.56 -2.39 4.54
C PRO A 11 18.58 -2.19 3.37
N GLY A 12 19.03 -1.56 2.30
CA GLY A 12 18.18 -1.23 1.15
C GLY A 12 17.35 0.04 1.30
N ASN A 13 17.72 0.90 2.26
CA ASN A 13 17.06 2.18 2.53
C ASN A 13 15.59 2.06 2.95
N VAL A 14 15.23 0.98 3.62
CA VAL A 14 13.90 0.81 4.19
C VAL A 14 13.84 1.49 5.56
N TYR A 15 12.98 2.50 5.68
CA TYR A 15 12.67 3.14 6.96
C TYR A 15 11.56 2.36 7.66
N VAL A 16 11.81 1.99 8.91
CA VAL A 16 10.78 1.42 9.80
C VAL A 16 10.51 2.41 10.92
N GLU A 17 9.26 2.83 11.03
CA GLU A 17 8.75 3.61 12.15
C GLU A 17 8.22 2.65 13.21
N MET A 18 8.60 2.90 14.45
CA MET A 18 8.08 2.22 15.63
C MET A 18 7.38 3.26 16.50
N GLN A 19 6.12 3.04 16.80
CA GLN A 19 5.32 3.91 17.64
C GLN A 19 4.81 3.14 18.84
N GLU A 20 5.05 3.67 20.05
CA GLU A 20 4.52 3.08 21.27
C GLU A 20 3.01 3.33 21.36
N ASP A 21 2.24 2.27 21.58
CA ASP A 21 0.83 2.32 21.92
C ASP A 21 0.54 1.32 23.04
N GLN A 22 0.32 1.85 24.25
CA GLN A 22 0.05 1.05 25.45
C GLN A 22 -1.37 0.41 25.45
N GLY A 23 -2.20 0.74 24.45
CA GLY A 23 -3.53 0.17 24.26
C GLY A 23 -3.55 -1.08 23.38
N LEU A 24 -2.41 -1.51 22.83
CA LEU A 24 -2.35 -2.72 22.01
C LEU A 24 -2.64 -3.98 22.84
N SER A 25 -3.41 -4.90 22.25
CA SER A 25 -3.63 -6.25 22.80
C SER A 25 -2.47 -7.21 22.53
N GLU A 26 -1.70 -6.92 21.48
CA GLU A 26 -0.56 -7.69 21.02
C GLU A 26 0.74 -6.89 21.20
N GLU A 27 1.88 -7.58 21.26
CA GLU A 27 3.19 -6.91 21.39
C GLU A 27 3.54 -6.02 20.19
N ILE A 28 3.02 -6.34 19.02
CA ILE A 28 3.26 -5.63 17.76
C ILE A 28 2.04 -5.75 16.85
N THR A 29 1.75 -4.68 16.12
CA THR A 29 0.78 -4.68 15.00
C THR A 29 1.33 -3.89 13.82
N GLY A 30 0.99 -4.30 12.60
CA GLY A 30 1.20 -3.49 11.41
C GLY A 30 0.23 -2.30 11.46
N TYR A 31 0.70 -1.12 11.05
CA TYR A 31 -0.12 0.08 11.18
C TYR A 31 -0.23 0.90 9.90
N HIS A 32 0.90 1.34 9.31
CA HIS A 32 0.84 2.18 8.13
C HIS A 32 1.98 1.93 7.14
N ILE A 33 1.72 2.36 5.91
CA ILE A 33 2.73 2.58 4.87
C ILE A 33 2.80 4.07 4.57
N HIS A 34 4.01 4.59 4.41
CA HIS A 34 4.24 5.99 4.10
C HIS A 34 4.92 6.13 2.73
N PHE A 35 4.15 6.60 1.76
CA PHE A 35 4.68 7.01 0.46
C PHE A 35 5.21 8.43 0.53
N ILE A 36 6.39 8.67 -0.04
CA ILE A 36 7.05 9.97 -0.06
C ILE A 36 7.30 10.35 -1.53
N SER A 37 6.72 11.44 -2.01
CA SER A 37 6.84 11.89 -3.41
C SER A 37 6.72 13.40 -3.52
N PRO A 38 7.39 14.06 -4.50
CA PRO A 38 7.05 15.44 -4.85
C PRO A 38 5.58 15.60 -5.25
N ASP A 39 5.00 14.56 -5.88
CA ASP A 39 3.62 14.53 -6.40
C ASP A 39 2.67 13.81 -5.44
N TYR A 40 2.89 13.93 -4.13
CA TYR A 40 2.17 13.15 -3.12
C TYR A 40 0.65 13.39 -3.10
N GLU A 41 0.17 14.56 -3.52
CA GLU A 41 -1.26 14.88 -3.59
C GLU A 41 -1.92 14.14 -4.77
N GLU A 42 -1.26 14.10 -5.92
CA GLU A 42 -1.71 13.32 -7.09
C GLU A 42 -1.66 11.82 -6.80
N MET A 43 -0.63 11.39 -6.07
CA MET A 43 -0.50 10.00 -5.64
C MET A 43 -1.66 9.60 -4.70
N LEU A 44 -2.00 10.43 -3.71
CA LEU A 44 -3.17 10.21 -2.86
C LEU A 44 -4.46 10.12 -3.69
N ALA A 45 -4.65 11.05 -4.64
CA ALA A 45 -5.83 11.06 -5.50
C ALA A 45 -5.93 9.80 -6.35
N TRP A 46 -4.82 9.32 -6.89
CA TRP A 46 -4.78 8.08 -7.67
C TRP A 46 -5.13 6.85 -6.81
N TYR A 47 -4.50 6.71 -5.63
CA TYR A 47 -4.78 5.58 -4.74
C TYR A 47 -6.23 5.57 -4.26
N THR A 48 -6.80 6.73 -3.94
CA THR A 48 -8.20 6.82 -3.52
C THR A 48 -9.17 6.51 -4.67
N ASP A 49 -8.87 6.92 -5.91
CA ASP A 49 -9.70 6.58 -7.07
C ASP A 49 -9.61 5.09 -7.45
N ILE A 50 -8.39 4.55 -7.51
CA ILE A 50 -8.17 3.15 -7.94
C ILE A 50 -8.77 2.16 -6.94
N PHE A 51 -8.55 2.37 -5.65
CA PHE A 51 -9.00 1.45 -4.60
C PHE A 51 -10.33 1.86 -3.95
N SER A 52 -11.03 2.86 -4.50
CA SER A 52 -12.30 3.38 -3.96
C SER A 52 -12.23 3.74 -2.48
N LEU A 53 -11.11 4.35 -2.06
CA LEU A 53 -10.88 4.74 -0.68
C LEU A 53 -11.26 6.21 -0.45
N GLU A 54 -11.60 6.55 0.79
CA GLU A 54 -11.86 7.93 1.20
C GLU A 54 -10.62 8.57 1.81
N VAL A 55 -10.37 9.85 1.50
CA VAL A 55 -9.38 10.64 2.23
C VAL A 55 -9.80 10.75 3.70
N LYS A 56 -8.94 10.29 4.61
CA LYS A 56 -9.20 10.32 6.06
C LYS A 56 -8.04 10.99 6.80
N PRO A 57 -8.10 12.29 7.05
CA PRO A 57 -7.07 13.00 7.81
C PRO A 57 -6.82 12.36 9.18
N ARG A 58 -5.56 12.30 9.59
CA ARG A 58 -5.13 11.79 10.89
C ARG A 58 -4.37 12.88 11.65
N GLY A 59 -5.01 13.48 12.64
CA GLY A 59 -4.44 14.62 13.37
C GLY A 59 -4.10 15.77 12.42
N SER A 60 -2.84 16.17 12.38
CA SER A 60 -2.36 17.23 11.47
C SER A 60 -2.03 16.72 10.06
N ILE A 61 -2.00 15.41 9.83
CA ILE A 61 -1.70 14.80 8.53
C ILE A 61 -2.98 14.77 7.70
N GLN A 62 -3.01 15.55 6.61
CA GLN A 62 -4.19 15.68 5.75
C GLN A 62 -4.15 14.71 4.57
N SER A 63 -2.96 14.32 4.11
CA SER A 63 -2.75 13.47 2.94
C SER A 63 -2.64 12.00 3.33
N THR A 64 -3.76 11.42 3.77
CA THR A 64 -3.83 10.02 4.23
C THR A 64 -5.19 9.41 3.92
N THR A 65 -5.19 8.09 3.75
CA THR A 65 -6.38 7.24 3.58
C THR A 65 -6.21 5.95 4.36
N ASN A 66 -7.26 5.15 4.45
CA ASN A 66 -7.19 3.83 5.06
C ASN A 66 -7.71 2.76 4.09
N ALA A 67 -6.91 1.76 3.83
CA ALA A 67 -7.40 0.44 3.46
C ALA A 67 -7.76 -0.31 4.76
N PRO A 68 -8.72 -1.25 4.76
CA PRO A 68 -8.97 -2.08 5.92
C PRO A 68 -7.68 -2.71 6.46
N GLY A 69 -7.42 -2.55 7.76
CA GLY A 69 -6.20 -3.06 8.41
C GLY A 69 -4.93 -2.21 8.22
N MET A 70 -4.94 -1.18 7.37
CA MET A 70 -3.73 -0.40 7.08
C MET A 70 -4.03 1.07 6.80
N ASN A 71 -3.30 1.97 7.44
CA ASN A 71 -3.27 3.38 7.05
C ASN A 71 -2.24 3.60 5.93
N ILE A 72 -2.59 4.40 4.94
CA ILE A 72 -1.70 4.79 3.84
C ILE A 72 -1.52 6.30 3.90
N SER A 73 -0.33 6.76 4.21
CA SER A 73 0.03 8.17 4.31
C SER A 73 0.89 8.59 3.13
N PHE A 74 0.71 9.84 2.68
CA PHE A 74 1.45 10.40 1.56
C PHE A 74 2.12 11.70 2.02
N GLY A 75 3.40 11.83 1.76
CA GLY A 75 4.19 12.98 2.20
C GLY A 75 5.06 13.55 1.10
N ASN A 76 5.42 14.84 1.27
CA ASN A 76 6.27 15.54 0.32
C ASN A 76 7.73 15.07 0.40
N SER A 77 8.38 15.04 -0.74
CA SER A 77 9.82 14.80 -0.89
C SER A 77 10.37 15.62 -2.03
N THR A 78 11.61 16.06 -1.90
CA THR A 78 12.35 16.71 -3.00
C THR A 78 13.11 15.71 -3.87
N SER A 79 13.15 14.45 -3.47
CA SER A 79 13.85 13.38 -4.21
C SER A 79 12.89 12.70 -5.17
N PRO A 80 13.33 12.38 -6.40
CA PRO A 80 12.53 11.59 -7.32
C PRO A 80 12.27 10.20 -6.77
N ARG A 81 11.13 9.61 -7.15
CA ARG A 81 10.78 8.24 -6.81
C ARG A 81 11.64 7.27 -7.60
N LEU A 82 11.96 6.15 -6.94
CA LEU A 82 12.55 4.99 -7.58
C LEU A 82 11.52 3.87 -7.62
N PRO A 83 11.48 3.05 -8.68
CA PRO A 83 10.64 1.87 -8.73
C PRO A 83 10.90 0.95 -7.52
N THR A 84 9.84 0.35 -6.98
CA THR A 84 9.98 -0.57 -5.84
C THR A 84 10.31 -1.98 -6.27
N ARG A 85 9.88 -2.40 -7.47
CA ARG A 85 10.12 -3.75 -7.98
C ARG A 85 11.61 -4.08 -8.04
N GLY A 86 12.01 -5.14 -7.35
CA GLY A 86 13.41 -5.55 -7.19
C GLY A 86 14.17 -4.79 -6.11
N ALA A 87 13.54 -3.85 -5.39
CA ALA A 87 14.12 -3.19 -4.22
C ALA A 87 13.97 -4.04 -2.95
N ALA A 88 14.52 -3.58 -1.83
CA ALA A 88 14.41 -4.29 -0.55
C ALA A 88 12.97 -4.37 -0.04
N LEU A 89 12.16 -3.35 -0.29
CA LEU A 89 10.71 -3.41 -0.22
C LEU A 89 10.21 -3.46 -1.67
N ASP A 90 9.87 -4.65 -2.15
CA ASP A 90 9.57 -4.91 -3.55
C ASP A 90 8.17 -4.44 -3.95
N HIS A 91 7.16 -4.87 -3.21
CA HIS A 91 5.75 -4.55 -3.48
C HIS A 91 4.95 -4.37 -2.19
N ILE A 92 3.75 -3.82 -2.36
CA ILE A 92 2.70 -3.77 -1.35
C ILE A 92 1.53 -4.62 -1.86
N GLY A 93 0.91 -5.41 -0.98
CA GLY A 93 -0.23 -6.26 -1.31
C GLY A 93 -1.56 -5.69 -0.81
N PHE A 94 -2.61 -5.92 -1.60
CA PHE A 94 -4.01 -5.68 -1.21
C PHE A 94 -4.84 -6.92 -1.49
N GLU A 95 -5.67 -7.30 -0.52
CA GLU A 95 -6.58 -8.45 -0.61
C GLU A 95 -7.97 -8.00 -1.03
N PHE A 96 -8.64 -8.80 -1.87
CA PHE A 96 -9.97 -8.53 -2.43
C PHE A 96 -10.90 -9.73 -2.28
N ASP A 97 -12.18 -9.47 -2.08
CA ASP A 97 -13.23 -10.51 -2.07
C ASP A 97 -13.52 -11.08 -3.46
N ASP A 98 -13.37 -10.27 -4.53
CA ASP A 98 -13.57 -10.64 -5.93
C ASP A 98 -12.51 -9.94 -6.80
N LEU A 99 -11.34 -10.56 -6.88
CA LEU A 99 -10.21 -10.01 -7.62
C LEU A 99 -10.48 -9.94 -9.13
N GLU A 100 -11.23 -10.90 -9.69
CA GLU A 100 -11.52 -10.90 -11.12
C GLU A 100 -12.40 -9.71 -11.52
N ALA A 101 -13.44 -9.41 -10.72
CA ALA A 101 -14.28 -8.24 -10.93
C ALA A 101 -13.46 -6.94 -10.82
N PHE A 102 -12.61 -6.83 -9.80
CA PHE A 102 -11.74 -5.67 -9.62
C PHE A 102 -10.76 -5.48 -10.78
N CYS A 103 -10.13 -6.55 -11.29
CA CYS A 103 -9.25 -6.48 -12.47
C CYS A 103 -10.00 -6.00 -13.72
N ASN A 104 -11.27 -6.39 -13.88
CA ASN A 104 -12.11 -5.90 -14.98
C ASN A 104 -12.40 -4.40 -14.85
N GLU A 105 -12.64 -3.89 -13.64
CA GLU A 105 -12.80 -2.46 -13.37
C GLU A 105 -11.52 -1.68 -13.70
N LEU A 106 -10.34 -2.17 -13.27
CA LEU A 106 -9.05 -1.57 -13.59
C LEU A 106 -8.80 -1.52 -15.10
N THR A 107 -9.13 -2.60 -15.81
CA THR A 107 -9.04 -2.65 -17.27
C THR A 107 -9.93 -1.60 -17.92
N ALA A 108 -11.17 -1.41 -17.44
CA ALA A 108 -12.09 -0.39 -17.93
C ALA A 108 -11.60 1.05 -17.64
N LYS A 109 -10.82 1.25 -16.57
CA LYS A 109 -10.12 2.51 -16.25
C LYS A 109 -8.84 2.71 -17.08
N GLY A 110 -8.42 1.73 -17.89
CA GLY A 110 -7.22 1.79 -18.71
C GLY A 110 -5.92 1.48 -17.97
N ILE A 111 -6.00 0.83 -16.82
CA ILE A 111 -4.82 0.38 -16.07
C ILE A 111 -4.22 -0.84 -16.78
N GLU A 112 -2.91 -0.80 -17.03
CA GLU A 112 -2.16 -1.91 -17.58
C GLU A 112 -1.62 -2.82 -16.46
N PHE A 113 -1.66 -4.12 -16.69
CA PHE A 113 -1.18 -5.12 -15.73
C PHE A 113 0.23 -5.58 -16.09
N ASP A 114 1.14 -5.59 -15.13
CA ASP A 114 2.44 -6.27 -15.23
C ASP A 114 2.25 -7.80 -15.24
N VAL A 115 1.33 -8.27 -14.39
CA VAL A 115 0.86 -9.66 -14.37
C VAL A 115 -0.67 -9.61 -14.41
N PRO A 116 -1.32 -10.02 -15.52
CA PRO A 116 -2.78 -10.11 -15.60
C PRO A 116 -3.33 -11.10 -14.57
N PHE A 117 -4.64 -10.95 -14.27
CA PHE A 117 -5.36 -11.87 -13.39
C PHE A 117 -5.01 -13.34 -13.68
N ARG A 118 -4.71 -14.07 -12.64
CA ARG A 118 -4.44 -15.52 -12.66
C ARG A 118 -5.10 -16.19 -11.47
N ASP A 119 -5.83 -17.24 -11.75
CA ASP A 119 -6.27 -18.22 -10.74
C ASP A 119 -5.21 -19.30 -10.61
N ILE A 120 -4.80 -19.62 -9.37
CA ILE A 120 -3.80 -20.64 -9.04
C ILE A 120 -4.43 -21.67 -8.09
N PRO A 121 -5.31 -22.55 -8.59
CA PRO A 121 -6.11 -23.46 -7.75
C PRO A 121 -5.25 -24.40 -6.89
N ALA A 122 -4.01 -24.66 -7.29
CA ALA A 122 -3.10 -25.54 -6.54
C ALA A 122 -2.76 -25.02 -5.13
N ILE A 123 -2.90 -23.72 -4.92
CA ILE A 123 -2.64 -23.06 -3.63
C ILE A 123 -3.84 -22.20 -3.15
N GLY A 124 -4.99 -22.27 -3.84
CA GLY A 124 -6.20 -21.52 -3.48
C GLY A 124 -6.07 -19.99 -3.63
N LEU A 125 -5.10 -19.52 -4.41
CA LEU A 125 -4.76 -18.09 -4.51
C LEU A 125 -5.07 -17.57 -5.91
N LYS A 126 -5.66 -16.37 -6.00
CA LYS A 126 -5.73 -15.58 -7.23
C LYS A 126 -4.82 -14.36 -7.09
N ILE A 127 -4.16 -13.97 -8.18
CA ILE A 127 -3.20 -12.87 -8.18
C ILE A 127 -3.31 -12.01 -9.42
N ALA A 128 -2.94 -10.74 -9.29
CA ALA A 128 -2.59 -9.83 -10.38
C ALA A 128 -1.56 -8.82 -9.88
N PHE A 129 -0.82 -8.18 -10.80
CA PHE A 129 0.13 -7.12 -10.42
C PHE A 129 -0.02 -5.92 -11.34
N ILE A 130 0.06 -4.74 -10.76
CA ILE A 130 0.12 -3.45 -11.45
C ILE A 130 1.30 -2.64 -10.94
N THR A 131 1.72 -1.63 -11.71
CA THR A 131 2.66 -0.61 -11.25
C THR A 131 1.95 0.74 -11.25
N ASP A 132 2.03 1.47 -10.14
CA ASP A 132 1.48 2.82 -10.07
C ASP A 132 2.28 3.81 -10.93
N PRO A 133 1.75 5.02 -11.23
CA PRO A 133 2.45 6.00 -12.08
C PRO A 133 3.82 6.46 -11.54
N TRP A 134 4.13 6.20 -10.27
CA TRP A 134 5.40 6.58 -9.62
C TRP A 134 6.37 5.40 -9.44
N GLY A 135 6.04 4.22 -9.99
CA GLY A 135 6.87 3.02 -9.95
C GLY A 135 6.65 2.15 -8.70
N GLY A 136 5.61 2.39 -7.93
CA GLY A 136 5.18 1.50 -6.85
C GLY A 136 4.60 0.21 -7.40
N TYR A 137 5.23 -0.94 -7.09
CA TYR A 137 4.75 -2.24 -7.52
C TYR A 137 3.68 -2.74 -6.54
N ILE A 138 2.54 -3.16 -7.05
CA ILE A 138 1.35 -3.50 -6.25
C ILE A 138 0.89 -4.90 -6.62
N GLU A 139 0.82 -5.77 -5.62
CA GLU A 139 0.19 -7.07 -5.71
C GLU A 139 -1.29 -6.97 -5.34
N LEU A 140 -2.13 -7.63 -6.11
CA LEU A 140 -3.56 -7.77 -5.88
C LEU A 140 -3.86 -9.24 -5.70
N THR A 141 -4.53 -9.60 -4.60
CA THR A 141 -4.74 -11.01 -4.23
C THR A 141 -6.18 -11.29 -3.83
N GLU A 142 -6.57 -12.57 -3.92
CA GLU A 142 -7.78 -13.14 -3.32
C GLU A 142 -7.42 -14.53 -2.79
N GLY A 143 -7.76 -14.82 -1.52
CA GLY A 143 -7.56 -16.09 -0.86
C GLY A 143 -6.39 -16.13 0.11
N TYR A 144 -5.77 -14.99 0.44
CA TYR A 144 -4.66 -14.92 1.41
C TYR A 144 -5.11 -15.17 2.85
N ASP A 145 -6.36 -14.84 3.19
CA ASP A 145 -6.92 -15.01 4.54
C ASP A 145 -7.09 -16.47 4.97
N GLU A 146 -6.79 -17.43 4.09
CA GLU A 146 -6.88 -18.87 4.38
C GLU A 146 -5.54 -19.48 4.84
N PHE A 147 -4.49 -18.67 5.07
CA PHE A 147 -3.16 -19.11 5.52
C PHE A 147 -2.89 -18.84 6.98
#